data_5f1e951389e49a0e958ab484c5e7ca8c
#
_entry.id   5f1e951389e49a0e958ab484c5e7ca8c
#
_cell.length_a   1.000
_cell.length_b   1.000
_cell.length_c   1.000
_cell.angle_alpha   90.00
_cell.angle_beta   90.00
_cell.angle_gamma   90.00
#
_symmetry.space_group_name_H-M   'P 1'
#
loop_
_entity.id
_entity.type
_entity.pdbx_description
1 polymer ?
#
loop_
_entity_poly.entity_id
_entity_poly.type
_entity_poly.pdbx_seq_one_letter_code
_entity_poly.pdbx_strand_id
1 'polypeptide(L)'
;MKKVSIIFIIFSISIIISCKNDIEYVDSNFCKDKEITYPNISLILLSNEKEYNLNLFYADEKEEYLSGLMCIKKIPEDIDGMLFEYKTEQKSSFWMYETYIPLTIIYFYNKKESIDLLEMNICRRNNIKSDLEYRKKCSDEAQKYLPSKSYTFALEIPSNHKYIEEIKSNLKDQKLKLIINNW
;
A
#
# COMPACT_ATOMS: atom_id res chain seq x y z
N MET A 1 64.00 0.04 -36.81
CA MET A 1 63.13 -0.82 -35.97
C MET A 1 62.13 0.04 -35.29
N LYS A 2 60.85 0.02 -35.74
CA LYS A 2 59.75 0.81 -35.16
C LYS A 2 59.10 0.00 -34.06
N LYS A 3 59.09 0.54 -32.80
CA LYS A 3 58.37 -0.05 -31.66
C LYS A 3 56.89 0.36 -31.77
N VAL A 4 56.01 -0.63 -31.90
CA VAL A 4 54.57 -0.50 -31.86
C VAL A 4 54.16 -0.62 -30.38
N SER A 5 53.71 0.48 -29.78
CA SER A 5 53.10 0.45 -28.45
C SER A 5 51.63 0.06 -28.60
N ILE A 6 51.28 -1.08 -28.07
CA ILE A 6 49.86 -1.52 -27.95
C ILE A 6 49.30 -0.96 -26.66
N ILE A 7 48.39 -0.02 -26.79
CA ILE A 7 47.63 0.53 -25.66
C ILE A 7 46.44 -0.39 -25.43
N PHE A 8 46.43 -1.12 -24.31
CA PHE A 8 45.28 -1.89 -23.84
C PHE A 8 44.32 -0.92 -23.17
N ILE A 9 43.20 -0.61 -23.85
CA ILE A 9 42.08 0.11 -23.24
C ILE A 9 41.24 -0.93 -22.48
N ILE A 10 41.36 -0.94 -21.14
CA ILE A 10 40.50 -1.74 -20.27
C ILE A 10 39.16 -1.01 -20.18
N PHE A 11 38.16 -1.52 -20.90
CA PHE A 11 36.79 -1.05 -20.80
C PHE A 11 36.19 -1.62 -19.51
N SER A 12 36.15 -0.79 -18.46
CA SER A 12 35.53 -1.13 -17.20
C SER A 12 34.01 -1.09 -17.40
N ILE A 13 33.37 -2.26 -17.61
CA ILE A 13 31.91 -2.39 -17.63
C ILE A 13 31.44 -2.32 -16.19
N SER A 14 30.99 -1.14 -15.75
CA SER A 14 30.26 -0.99 -14.49
C SER A 14 28.88 -1.63 -14.67
N ILE A 15 28.72 -2.86 -14.17
CA ILE A 15 27.40 -3.49 -14.04
C ILE A 15 26.68 -2.74 -12.93
N ILE A 16 25.78 -1.85 -13.30
CA ILE A 16 24.83 -1.26 -12.37
C ILE A 16 23.82 -2.35 -12.04
N ILE A 17 24.06 -3.06 -10.94
CA ILE A 17 23.05 -3.94 -10.33
C ILE A 17 21.99 -3.00 -9.76
N SER A 18 20.97 -2.72 -10.54
CA SER A 18 19.74 -2.11 -10.04
C SER A 18 19.07 -3.17 -9.15
N CYS A 19 19.25 -3.09 -7.85
CA CYS A 19 18.39 -3.79 -6.91
C CYS A 19 16.99 -3.19 -7.07
N LYS A 20 16.18 -3.74 -7.96
CA LYS A 20 14.73 -3.57 -7.87
C LYS A 20 14.33 -4.25 -6.57
N ASN A 21 13.76 -3.49 -5.65
CA ASN A 21 13.04 -4.04 -4.51
C ASN A 21 11.75 -4.65 -5.06
N ASP A 22 11.85 -5.90 -5.51
CA ASP A 22 10.70 -6.59 -6.09
C ASP A 22 9.67 -6.90 -5.00
N ILE A 23 8.39 -6.78 -5.34
CA ILE A 23 7.29 -7.18 -4.45
C ILE A 23 7.41 -8.69 -4.22
N GLU A 24 7.40 -9.12 -2.96
CA GLU A 24 7.34 -10.54 -2.62
C GLU A 24 5.89 -10.99 -2.50
N TYR A 25 5.48 -11.89 -3.40
CA TYR A 25 4.13 -12.46 -3.41
C TYR A 25 4.03 -13.74 -2.60
N VAL A 26 2.81 -14.04 -2.12
CA VAL A 26 2.50 -15.29 -1.43
C VAL A 26 2.35 -16.41 -2.47
N ASP A 27 3.04 -17.53 -2.25
CA ASP A 27 2.86 -18.74 -3.05
C ASP A 27 1.58 -19.48 -2.62
N SER A 28 0.49 -19.18 -3.30
CA SER A 28 -0.80 -19.86 -3.14
C SER A 28 -1.49 -20.04 -4.49
N ASN A 29 -2.42 -21.00 -4.56
CA ASN A 29 -3.19 -21.23 -5.81
C ASN A 29 -3.97 -19.97 -6.25
N PHE A 30 -4.39 -19.12 -5.32
CA PHE A 30 -5.09 -17.88 -5.62
C PHE A 30 -4.14 -16.80 -6.12
N CYS A 31 -2.93 -16.73 -5.55
CA CYS A 31 -1.97 -15.65 -5.79
C CYS A 31 -1.03 -15.92 -6.96
N LYS A 32 -0.95 -17.17 -7.44
CA LYS A 32 0.08 -17.63 -8.39
C LYS A 32 0.19 -16.84 -9.70
N ASP A 33 -0.93 -16.25 -10.15
CA ASP A 33 -0.98 -15.52 -11.42
C ASP A 33 -1.31 -14.03 -11.19
N LYS A 34 -1.15 -13.53 -9.95
CA LYS A 34 -1.47 -12.16 -9.58
C LYS A 34 -0.21 -11.31 -9.42
N GLU A 35 0.37 -10.93 -10.55
CA GLU A 35 1.42 -9.93 -10.59
C GLU A 35 0.81 -8.60 -11.09
N ILE A 36 0.61 -7.65 -10.17
CA ILE A 36 0.12 -6.31 -10.51
C ILE A 36 1.24 -5.33 -10.24
N THR A 37 1.53 -4.53 -11.25
CA THR A 37 2.45 -3.41 -11.12
C THR A 37 1.62 -2.16 -10.79
N TYR A 38 1.94 -1.52 -9.68
CA TYR A 38 1.31 -0.27 -9.27
C TYR A 38 2.22 0.91 -9.62
N PRO A 39 1.66 2.01 -10.12
CA PRO A 39 2.39 3.27 -10.11
C PRO A 39 2.68 3.71 -8.66
N ASN A 40 3.73 4.49 -8.48
CA ASN A 40 4.10 5.03 -7.18
C ASN A 40 3.73 6.50 -7.09
N ILE A 41 3.35 6.94 -5.88
CA ILE A 41 3.09 8.33 -5.57
C ILE A 41 3.78 8.72 -4.27
N SER A 42 4.35 9.91 -4.23
CA SER A 42 4.86 10.50 -3.01
C SER A 42 3.89 11.57 -2.51
N LEU A 43 3.56 11.52 -1.23
CA LEU A 43 2.69 12.50 -0.60
C LEU A 43 3.16 12.86 0.80
N ILE A 44 2.58 13.93 1.35
CA ILE A 44 2.75 14.30 2.75
C ILE A 44 1.42 14.03 3.47
N LEU A 45 1.49 13.25 4.54
CA LEU A 45 0.43 13.13 5.52
C LEU A 45 0.72 14.14 6.63
N LEU A 46 -0.12 15.16 6.75
CA LEU A 46 0.02 16.22 7.74
C LEU A 46 -0.83 15.91 8.97
N SER A 47 -0.21 15.91 10.14
CA SER A 47 -0.87 15.82 11.45
C SER A 47 -0.43 17.01 12.30
N ASN A 48 -1.30 17.95 12.56
CA ASN A 48 -0.95 19.22 13.17
C ASN A 48 0.09 19.96 12.32
N GLU A 49 1.26 20.22 12.90
CA GLU A 49 2.41 20.82 12.24
C GLU A 49 3.45 19.77 11.81
N LYS A 50 3.19 18.47 12.07
CA LYS A 50 4.11 17.40 11.72
C LYS A 50 3.78 16.79 10.37
N GLU A 51 4.81 16.70 9.53
CA GLU A 51 4.75 16.13 8.20
C GLU A 51 5.36 14.72 8.19
N TYR A 52 4.63 13.78 7.58
CA TYR A 52 5.09 12.43 7.29
C TYR A 52 5.18 12.27 5.78
N ASN A 53 6.40 12.22 5.26
CA ASN A 53 6.63 11.93 3.84
C ASN A 53 6.44 10.44 3.62
N LEU A 54 5.51 10.08 2.72
CA LEU A 54 5.16 8.72 2.39
C LEU A 54 5.37 8.49 0.89
N ASN A 55 5.96 7.34 0.56
CA ASN A 55 6.04 6.82 -0.80
C ASN A 55 5.12 5.59 -0.89
N LEU A 56 4.14 5.62 -1.76
CA LEU A 56 3.01 4.69 -1.74
C LEU A 56 2.81 4.05 -3.12
N PHE A 57 2.33 2.82 -3.14
CA PHE A 57 1.61 2.33 -4.30
C PHE A 57 0.37 3.18 -4.51
N TYR A 58 0.01 3.40 -5.77
CA TYR A 58 -1.13 4.20 -6.13
C TYR A 58 -2.16 3.39 -6.91
N ALA A 59 -3.41 3.49 -6.51
CA ALA A 59 -4.53 2.82 -7.14
C ALA A 59 -5.59 3.87 -7.51
N ASP A 60 -5.78 4.10 -8.81
CA ASP A 60 -6.82 4.96 -9.37
C ASP A 60 -7.61 4.29 -10.51
N GLU A 61 -7.28 3.03 -10.83
CA GLU A 61 -7.98 2.23 -11.83
C GLU A 61 -8.63 0.99 -11.20
N LYS A 62 -9.62 0.43 -11.90
CA LYS A 62 -10.48 -0.63 -11.38
C LYS A 62 -9.73 -1.89 -10.95
N GLU A 63 -8.79 -2.33 -11.75
CA GLU A 63 -7.97 -3.53 -11.49
C GLU A 63 -7.14 -3.36 -10.22
N GLU A 64 -6.61 -2.17 -10.00
CA GLU A 64 -5.81 -1.81 -8.85
C GLU A 64 -6.67 -1.76 -7.58
N TYR A 65 -7.88 -1.14 -7.64
CA TYR A 65 -8.82 -1.15 -6.50
C TYR A 65 -9.21 -2.55 -6.08
N LEU A 66 -9.45 -3.45 -7.06
CA LEU A 66 -9.89 -4.80 -6.79
C LEU A 66 -8.77 -5.68 -6.22
N SER A 67 -7.54 -5.35 -6.52
CA SER A 67 -6.38 -6.09 -6.07
C SER A 67 -5.80 -5.58 -4.77
N GLY A 68 -5.69 -4.26 -4.62
CA GLY A 68 -5.12 -3.66 -3.42
C GLY A 68 -3.81 -4.34 -3.01
N LEU A 69 -3.62 -4.56 -1.73
CA LEU A 69 -2.45 -5.27 -1.19
C LEU A 69 -2.66 -6.80 -1.07
N MET A 70 -3.66 -7.37 -1.77
CA MET A 70 -3.85 -8.82 -1.79
C MET A 70 -2.62 -9.53 -2.35
N CYS A 71 -2.34 -10.69 -1.81
CA CYS A 71 -1.22 -11.57 -2.21
C CYS A 71 0.18 -11.01 -1.94
N ILE A 72 0.33 -9.80 -1.49
CA ILE A 72 1.62 -9.24 -1.13
C ILE A 72 2.03 -9.78 0.24
N LYS A 73 3.18 -10.46 0.29
CA LYS A 73 3.76 -11.01 1.52
C LYS A 73 4.60 -9.97 2.25
N LYS A 74 5.32 -9.15 1.50
CA LYS A 74 6.13 -8.06 2.01
C LYS A 74 6.07 -6.88 1.05
N ILE A 75 5.76 -5.70 1.58
CA ILE A 75 5.87 -4.43 0.84
C ILE A 75 7.35 -4.09 0.73
N PRO A 76 7.85 -3.59 -0.43
CA PRO A 76 9.20 -3.10 -0.59
C PRO A 76 9.58 -2.06 0.47
N GLU A 77 10.85 -2.00 0.86
CA GLU A 77 11.32 -1.14 1.97
C GLU A 77 11.20 0.35 1.69
N ASP A 78 11.14 0.72 0.42
CA ASP A 78 10.96 2.09 -0.06
C ASP A 78 9.48 2.48 -0.25
N ILE A 79 8.54 1.56 0.03
CA ILE A 79 7.09 1.77 -0.06
C ILE A 79 6.47 1.72 1.34
N ASP A 80 5.77 2.76 1.71
CA ASP A 80 5.15 2.90 3.04
C ASP A 80 3.72 2.33 3.10
N GLY A 81 3.08 2.04 1.96
CA GLY A 81 1.71 1.53 1.91
C GLY A 81 1.04 1.72 0.55
N MET A 82 -0.27 1.93 0.54
CA MET A 82 -1.04 2.11 -0.69
C MET A 82 -2.09 3.21 -0.54
N LEU A 83 -2.17 4.10 -1.53
CA LEU A 83 -3.21 5.12 -1.66
C LEU A 83 -4.22 4.70 -2.72
N PHE A 84 -5.48 4.73 -2.36
CA PHE A 84 -6.62 4.57 -3.27
C PHE A 84 -7.27 5.93 -3.52
N GLU A 85 -7.41 6.33 -4.79
CA GLU A 85 -8.10 7.54 -5.20
C GLU A 85 -9.31 7.21 -6.06
N TYR A 86 -10.50 7.52 -5.60
CA TYR A 86 -11.75 7.26 -6.30
C TYR A 86 -12.29 8.52 -6.97
N LYS A 87 -12.73 8.39 -8.23
CA LYS A 87 -13.35 9.47 -9.01
C LYS A 87 -14.71 9.91 -8.46
N THR A 88 -15.36 9.04 -7.67
CA THR A 88 -16.65 9.29 -7.04
C THR A 88 -16.62 8.87 -5.58
N GLU A 89 -17.54 9.43 -4.79
CA GLU A 89 -17.68 9.05 -3.38
C GLU A 89 -17.98 7.57 -3.20
N GLN A 90 -17.28 6.93 -2.29
CA GLN A 90 -17.45 5.56 -1.87
C GLN A 90 -18.04 5.51 -0.48
N LYS A 91 -18.80 4.43 -0.19
CA LYS A 91 -19.34 4.12 1.13
C LYS A 91 -19.21 2.63 1.46
N SER A 92 -18.29 1.96 0.80
CA SER A 92 -17.98 0.54 1.02
C SER A 92 -16.87 0.37 2.03
N SER A 93 -16.86 -0.77 2.70
CA SER A 93 -15.73 -1.19 3.53
C SER A 93 -14.62 -1.80 2.68
N PHE A 94 -13.40 -1.73 3.18
CA PHE A 94 -12.31 -2.57 2.70
C PHE A 94 -12.37 -3.95 3.36
N TRP A 95 -11.73 -4.93 2.77
CA TRP A 95 -11.67 -6.28 3.29
C TRP A 95 -10.23 -6.79 3.31
N MET A 96 -9.97 -7.82 4.11
CA MET A 96 -8.64 -8.42 4.29
C MET A 96 -8.56 -9.82 3.65
N TYR A 97 -9.35 -10.07 2.59
CA TYR A 97 -9.31 -11.32 1.83
C TYR A 97 -7.97 -11.43 1.10
N GLU A 98 -7.25 -12.55 1.30
CA GLU A 98 -5.90 -12.78 0.74
C GLU A 98 -4.90 -11.62 1.00
N THR A 99 -5.10 -10.87 2.08
CA THR A 99 -4.18 -9.83 2.54
C THR A 99 -3.42 -10.37 3.75
N TYR A 100 -2.11 -10.42 3.65
CA TYR A 100 -1.23 -11.12 4.60
C TYR A 100 -0.47 -10.16 5.53
N ILE A 101 -0.64 -8.88 5.34
CA ILE A 101 -0.02 -7.82 6.14
C ILE A 101 -1.13 -7.16 6.96
N PRO A 102 -1.02 -7.07 8.30
CA PRO A 102 -1.97 -6.29 9.08
C PRO A 102 -1.85 -4.81 8.71
N LEU A 103 -2.98 -4.15 8.47
CA LEU A 103 -3.03 -2.80 7.94
C LEU A 103 -3.77 -1.86 8.88
N THR A 104 -3.41 -0.59 8.81
CA THR A 104 -4.22 0.51 9.31
C THR A 104 -4.75 1.28 8.10
N ILE A 105 -6.06 1.43 8.01
CA ILE A 105 -6.70 2.21 6.95
C ILE A 105 -7.14 3.57 7.50
N ILE A 106 -6.89 4.62 6.69
CA ILE A 106 -7.31 5.99 6.98
C ILE A 106 -8.16 6.46 5.80
N TYR A 107 -9.40 6.85 6.08
CA TYR A 107 -10.32 7.35 5.07
C TYR A 107 -10.30 8.88 5.04
N PHE A 108 -10.37 9.47 3.83
CA PHE A 108 -10.38 10.92 3.64
C PHE A 108 -11.49 11.35 2.68
N TYR A 109 -12.01 12.55 2.95
CA TYR A 109 -12.90 13.23 2.03
C TYR A 109 -12.15 14.39 1.35
N ASN A 110 -12.13 14.39 0.02
CA ASN A 110 -11.54 15.46 -0.81
C ASN A 110 -10.09 15.87 -0.44
N LYS A 111 -9.21 14.92 -0.09
CA LYS A 111 -7.78 15.15 0.29
C LYS A 111 -7.57 16.04 1.52
N LYS A 112 -8.64 16.53 2.15
CA LYS A 112 -8.50 17.57 3.17
C LYS A 112 -8.43 17.04 4.58
N GLU A 113 -9.35 16.16 4.96
CA GLU A 113 -9.47 15.71 6.34
C GLU A 113 -9.75 14.22 6.42
N SER A 114 -9.10 13.56 7.36
CA SER A 114 -9.43 12.19 7.70
C SER A 114 -10.85 12.09 8.28
N ILE A 115 -11.54 11.00 7.91
CA ILE A 115 -12.85 10.66 8.43
C ILE A 115 -12.69 9.72 9.61
N ASP A 116 -12.06 8.57 9.34
CA ASP A 116 -11.81 7.49 10.28
C ASP A 116 -10.42 6.92 10.09
N LEU A 117 -9.87 6.35 11.16
CA LEU A 117 -8.71 5.46 11.14
C LEU A 117 -9.12 4.15 11.81
N LEU A 118 -8.96 3.03 11.08
CA LEU A 118 -9.37 1.72 11.55
C LEU A 118 -8.22 0.72 11.40
N GLU A 119 -8.07 -0.17 12.37
CA GLU A 119 -7.11 -1.27 12.30
C GLU A 119 -7.74 -2.47 11.63
N MET A 120 -7.07 -2.98 10.59
CA MET A 120 -7.51 -4.13 9.81
C MET A 120 -6.63 -5.34 10.10
N ASN A 121 -7.20 -6.32 10.79
CA ASN A 121 -6.51 -7.57 11.08
C ASN A 121 -6.59 -8.54 9.91
N ILE A 122 -5.54 -9.36 9.76
CA ILE A 122 -5.50 -10.41 8.74
C ILE A 122 -6.72 -11.32 8.89
N CYS A 123 -7.48 -11.48 7.81
CA CYS A 123 -8.55 -12.48 7.74
C CYS A 123 -7.91 -13.87 7.53
N ARG A 124 -7.83 -14.67 8.59
CA ARG A 124 -7.17 -15.98 8.52
C ARG A 124 -8.12 -17.05 8.00
N ARG A 125 -7.63 -17.83 7.04
CA ARG A 125 -8.38 -18.98 6.48
C ARG A 125 -8.61 -20.09 7.53
N ASN A 126 -7.69 -20.27 8.47
CA ASN A 126 -7.70 -21.34 9.47
C ASN A 126 -7.94 -22.72 8.82
N ASN A 127 -9.00 -23.44 9.26
CA ASN A 127 -9.38 -24.77 8.74
C ASN A 127 -10.44 -24.72 7.62
N ILE A 128 -10.76 -23.55 7.10
CA ILE A 128 -11.75 -23.38 6.03
C ILE A 128 -11.18 -23.90 4.71
N LYS A 129 -11.80 -24.98 4.18
CA LYS A 129 -11.34 -25.62 2.92
C LYS A 129 -11.94 -24.94 1.68
N SER A 130 -13.16 -24.43 1.79
CA SER A 130 -13.89 -23.78 0.69
C SER A 130 -13.44 -22.33 0.52
N ASP A 131 -13.05 -21.94 -0.70
CA ASP A 131 -12.74 -20.55 -1.03
C ASP A 131 -13.95 -19.63 -0.88
N LEU A 132 -15.13 -20.14 -1.19
CA LEU A 132 -16.38 -19.40 -1.05
C LEU A 132 -16.68 -19.06 0.42
N GLU A 133 -16.50 -20.02 1.33
CA GLU A 133 -16.69 -19.80 2.76
C GLU A 133 -15.64 -18.85 3.34
N TYR A 134 -14.40 -18.98 2.90
CA TYR A 134 -13.32 -18.08 3.33
C TYR A 134 -13.58 -16.65 2.86
N ARG A 135 -13.98 -16.49 1.60
CA ARG A 135 -14.33 -15.18 1.03
C ARG A 135 -15.51 -14.56 1.78
N LYS A 136 -16.55 -15.38 2.07
CA LYS A 136 -17.71 -14.91 2.86
C LYS A 136 -17.28 -14.45 4.24
N LYS A 137 -16.48 -15.22 4.94
CA LYS A 137 -15.94 -14.83 6.27
C LYS A 137 -15.24 -13.49 6.22
N CYS A 138 -14.31 -13.28 5.27
CA CYS A 138 -13.57 -12.02 5.16
C CYS A 138 -14.50 -10.86 4.77
N SER A 139 -15.54 -11.11 3.97
CA SER A 139 -16.57 -10.11 3.66
C SER A 139 -17.40 -9.74 4.89
N ASP A 140 -17.78 -10.72 5.71
CA ASP A 140 -18.53 -10.47 6.96
C ASP A 140 -17.64 -9.67 7.96
N GLU A 141 -16.35 -9.99 8.06
CA GLU A 141 -15.39 -9.25 8.90
C GLU A 141 -15.15 -7.82 8.40
N ALA A 142 -15.26 -7.58 7.10
CA ALA A 142 -15.06 -6.27 6.48
C ALA A 142 -16.06 -5.21 6.99
N GLN A 143 -17.22 -5.62 7.51
CA GLN A 143 -18.19 -4.68 8.11
C GLN A 143 -17.62 -3.88 9.27
N LYS A 144 -16.57 -4.39 9.95
CA LYS A 144 -15.86 -3.69 11.02
C LYS A 144 -15.02 -2.51 10.51
N TYR A 145 -14.75 -2.49 9.21
CA TYR A 145 -13.91 -1.50 8.55
C TYR A 145 -14.72 -0.50 7.71
N LEU A 146 -16.05 -0.48 7.91
CA LEU A 146 -16.94 0.47 7.25
C LEU A 146 -16.70 1.87 7.81
N PRO A 147 -16.38 2.88 6.95
CA PRO A 147 -16.20 4.23 7.42
C PRO A 147 -17.54 4.88 7.85
N SER A 148 -17.46 5.82 8.79
CA SER A 148 -18.63 6.55 9.30
C SER A 148 -19.29 7.47 8.26
N LYS A 149 -18.52 7.90 7.25
CA LYS A 149 -18.96 8.78 6.16
C LYS A 149 -18.42 8.32 4.83
N SER A 150 -18.98 8.84 3.72
CA SER A 150 -18.43 8.66 2.38
C SER A 150 -17.02 9.22 2.27
N TYR A 151 -16.19 8.59 1.44
CA TYR A 151 -14.80 8.95 1.22
C TYR A 151 -14.47 8.97 -0.29
N THR A 152 -13.40 9.67 -0.65
CA THR A 152 -12.82 9.66 -2.01
C THR A 152 -11.38 9.16 -2.00
N PHE A 153 -10.73 9.11 -0.84
CA PHE A 153 -9.39 8.52 -0.67
C PHE A 153 -9.38 7.56 0.49
N ALA A 154 -8.63 6.48 0.33
CA ALA A 154 -8.27 5.58 1.41
C ALA A 154 -6.76 5.33 1.38
N LEU A 155 -6.13 5.39 2.54
CA LEU A 155 -4.70 5.16 2.71
C LEU A 155 -4.51 3.94 3.60
N GLU A 156 -3.94 2.87 3.04
CA GLU A 156 -3.53 1.68 3.78
C GLU A 156 -2.04 1.75 4.12
N ILE A 157 -1.71 1.60 5.39
CA ILE A 157 -0.33 1.55 5.90
C ILE A 157 -0.17 0.29 6.75
N PRO A 158 0.97 -0.46 6.65
CA PRO A 158 1.24 -1.58 7.54
C PRO A 158 1.12 -1.16 9.02
N SER A 159 0.43 -1.97 9.83
CA SER A 159 0.18 -1.62 11.24
C SER A 159 1.46 -1.57 12.10
N ASN A 160 2.58 -2.09 11.60
CA ASN A 160 3.91 -1.98 12.22
C ASN A 160 4.77 -0.87 11.61
N HIS A 161 4.22 0.00 10.78
CA HIS A 161 4.95 1.10 10.17
C HIS A 161 5.45 2.08 11.24
N LYS A 162 6.67 2.60 11.05
CA LYS A 162 7.39 3.47 12.01
C LYS A 162 6.62 4.70 12.51
N TYR A 163 5.66 5.21 11.72
CA TYR A 163 4.88 6.40 12.07
C TYR A 163 3.49 6.07 12.62
N ILE A 164 3.03 4.81 12.56
CA ILE A 164 1.61 4.50 12.80
C ILE A 164 1.15 4.81 14.23
N GLU A 165 1.97 4.49 15.22
CA GLU A 165 1.61 4.73 16.62
C GLU A 165 1.54 6.23 16.93
N GLU A 166 2.42 7.01 16.34
CA GLU A 166 2.40 8.45 16.47
C GLU A 166 1.19 9.08 15.76
N ILE A 167 0.90 8.62 14.53
CA ILE A 167 -0.30 9.03 13.79
C ILE A 167 -1.57 8.75 14.62
N LYS A 168 -1.68 7.56 15.21
CA LYS A 168 -2.81 7.19 16.08
C LYS A 168 -2.93 8.07 17.32
N SER A 169 -1.80 8.40 17.96
CA SER A 169 -1.80 9.24 19.16
C SER A 169 -2.26 10.66 18.87
N ASN A 170 -1.87 11.19 17.71
CA ASN A 170 -2.21 12.55 17.29
C ASN A 170 -3.66 12.68 16.81
N LEU A 171 -4.32 11.57 16.43
CA LEU A 171 -5.70 11.58 15.95
C LEU A 171 -6.75 11.81 17.05
N LYS A 172 -6.41 11.63 18.33
CA LYS A 172 -7.39 11.78 19.42
C LYS A 172 -8.04 13.15 19.45
N ASP A 173 -7.35 14.19 18.96
CA ASP A 173 -7.82 15.57 19.02
C ASP A 173 -7.80 16.30 17.66
N GLN A 174 -7.24 15.71 16.60
CA GLN A 174 -7.03 16.44 15.33
C GLN A 174 -7.11 15.52 14.09
N LYS A 175 -7.58 16.12 12.99
CA LYS A 175 -7.71 15.44 11.72
C LYS A 175 -6.41 15.45 10.93
N LEU A 176 -6.12 14.34 10.29
CA LEU A 176 -5.04 14.23 9.31
C LEU A 176 -5.45 14.88 7.99
N LYS A 177 -4.47 15.41 7.26
CA LYS A 177 -4.65 15.95 5.91
C LYS A 177 -3.69 15.28 4.94
N LEU A 178 -4.20 14.94 3.76
CA LEU A 178 -3.37 14.51 2.64
C LEU A 178 -2.92 15.74 1.83
N ILE A 179 -1.62 15.85 1.60
CA ILE A 179 -1.03 16.81 0.68
C ILE A 179 -0.35 16.00 -0.42
N ILE A 180 -0.99 15.94 -1.58
CA ILE A 180 -0.44 15.30 -2.77
C ILE A 180 0.26 16.40 -3.54
N ASN A 181 1.58 16.31 -3.64
CA ASN A 181 2.37 17.22 -4.45
C ASN A 181 1.97 17.00 -5.91
N ASN A 182 1.55 18.06 -6.59
CA ASN A 182 1.04 18.03 -7.95
C ASN A 182 1.95 17.22 -8.87
N TRP A 183 1.31 16.46 -9.74
CA TRP A 183 1.87 15.73 -10.88
C TRP A 183 2.58 16.69 -11.83
#